data_94da066456774cec899d2137245f758a
#
_entry.id   94da066456774cec899d2137245f758a
#
_cell.length_a   1.000
_cell.length_b   1.000
_cell.length_c   1.000
_cell.angle_alpha   90.00
_cell.angle_beta   90.00
_cell.angle_gamma   90.00
#
_symmetry.space_group_name_H-M   'P 1'
#
loop_
_entity.id
_entity.type
_entity.pdbx_description
1 polymer ?
#
loop_
_entity_poly.entity_id
_entity_poly.type
_entity_poly.pdbx_seq_one_letter_code
_entity_poly.pdbx_strand_id
1 'polypeptide(L)'
;MIVDTENNYIYLAETPNSHLLIMGQSGSGKTYYCNRKIEQEIQKGKGVLIFDYSGSFTVNELKRANFAYCAQVNYKNPIEDELVWHCHVNNYISVITNALIKSLRVRSYYQRKLLKEGIERIGRRKKFTIAILMITLEKMLAEKEDVDEKNNIGHLLTRLAPYEELDGIKIDFIEEYVKDTDIEIIQLSEYGEMERKFVTEFLSEICWQEVRQNKKHSDIIVFDEFQFLSVKPGSALSGMLREGRKFSLSVYMSSQFLGDYSQEEVDTLMQAGNILFFKPVPKERKQIAKYIDGQNYKSWDRILDNLKVGEAVLKGHFMINSNKTEVTCPIKCIIQKSKK
;
A
#
# COMPACT_ATOMS: atom_id res chain seq x y z
N MET A 1 -9.88 -15.29 14.28
CA MET A 1 -8.91 -15.70 15.33
C MET A 1 -7.82 -16.57 14.72
N ILE A 2 -6.63 -16.53 15.25
CA ILE A 2 -5.53 -17.43 14.88
C ILE A 2 -5.38 -18.43 16.02
N VAL A 3 -5.18 -19.71 15.68
CA VAL A 3 -4.84 -20.75 16.63
C VAL A 3 -3.65 -21.55 16.12
N ASP A 4 -2.90 -22.18 17.02
CA ASP A 4 -1.88 -23.16 16.66
C ASP A 4 -2.49 -24.53 16.30
N THR A 5 -1.66 -25.52 16.07
CA THR A 5 -2.09 -26.89 15.73
C THR A 5 -2.72 -27.64 16.91
N GLU A 6 -2.58 -27.14 18.12
CA GLU A 6 -3.18 -27.69 19.36
C GLU A 6 -4.44 -26.90 19.79
N ASN A 7 -4.95 -25.98 18.95
CA ASN A 7 -6.05 -25.08 19.21
C ASN A 7 -5.81 -24.01 20.29
N ASN A 8 -4.55 -23.72 20.62
CA ASN A 8 -4.23 -22.58 21.47
C ASN A 8 -4.38 -21.27 20.69
N TYR A 9 -4.99 -20.26 21.30
CA TYR A 9 -5.15 -18.94 20.68
C TYR A 9 -3.82 -18.23 20.53
N ILE A 10 -3.59 -17.65 19.35
CA ILE A 10 -2.43 -16.83 19.05
C ILE A 10 -2.86 -15.36 18.93
N TYR A 11 -2.18 -14.51 19.67
CA TYR A 11 -2.35 -13.06 19.66
C TYR A 11 -1.06 -12.42 19.15
N LEU A 12 -1.15 -11.60 18.09
CA LEU A 12 0.00 -10.80 17.67
C LEU A 12 0.35 -9.80 18.78
N ALA A 13 1.61 -9.77 19.18
CA ALA A 13 2.07 -8.84 20.20
C ALA A 13 2.01 -7.40 19.69
N GLU A 14 1.68 -6.48 20.58
CA GLU A 14 1.77 -5.04 20.29
C GLU A 14 3.23 -4.62 20.33
N THR A 15 3.83 -4.48 19.17
CA THR A 15 5.22 -4.05 19.01
C THR A 15 5.29 -2.70 18.30
N PRO A 16 6.39 -1.94 18.47
CA PRO A 16 6.57 -0.71 17.70
C PRO A 16 6.57 -0.92 16.19
N ASN A 17 6.97 -2.12 15.73
CA ASN A 17 6.89 -2.51 14.33
C ASN A 17 5.63 -3.35 14.09
N SER A 18 4.53 -2.68 13.81
CA SER A 18 3.22 -3.30 13.53
C SER A 18 2.93 -3.53 12.04
N HIS A 19 3.96 -3.49 11.19
CA HIS A 19 3.81 -3.84 9.78
C HIS A 19 3.48 -5.33 9.63
N LEU A 20 2.62 -5.65 8.67
CA LEU A 20 2.13 -7.00 8.41
C LEU A 20 2.34 -7.36 6.94
N LEU A 21 3.03 -8.47 6.70
CA LEU A 21 3.20 -9.06 5.38
C LEU A 21 2.39 -10.36 5.29
N ILE A 22 1.55 -10.49 4.27
CA ILE A 22 0.69 -11.65 4.04
C ILE A 22 0.99 -12.22 2.66
N MET A 23 1.50 -13.43 2.59
CA MET A 23 1.91 -14.06 1.34
C MET A 23 1.26 -15.41 1.13
N GLY A 24 1.02 -15.77 -0.14
CA GLY A 24 0.54 -17.10 -0.51
C GLY A 24 -0.30 -17.08 -1.79
N GLN A 25 -0.47 -18.22 -2.42
CA GLN A 25 -1.22 -18.35 -3.67
C GLN A 25 -2.69 -17.88 -3.55
N SER A 26 -3.33 -17.63 -4.68
CA SER A 26 -4.76 -17.28 -4.74
C SER A 26 -5.62 -18.33 -4.05
N GLY A 27 -6.68 -17.90 -3.36
CA GLY A 27 -7.61 -18.77 -2.64
C GLY A 27 -7.07 -19.40 -1.35
N SER A 28 -5.84 -19.08 -0.91
CA SER A 28 -5.25 -19.65 0.32
C SER A 28 -5.82 -19.08 1.63
N GLY A 29 -6.53 -17.94 1.58
CA GLY A 29 -7.15 -17.30 2.74
C GLY A 29 -6.55 -15.97 3.16
N LYS A 30 -5.63 -15.39 2.37
CA LYS A 30 -4.98 -14.09 2.64
C LYS A 30 -5.98 -12.96 2.90
N THR A 31 -6.86 -12.71 1.93
CA THR A 31 -7.84 -11.61 2.00
C THR A 31 -8.78 -11.79 3.19
N TYR A 32 -9.21 -13.02 3.48
CA TYR A 32 -10.03 -13.30 4.65
C TYR A 32 -9.31 -12.91 5.95
N TYR A 33 -8.04 -13.28 6.08
CA TYR A 33 -7.24 -12.91 7.25
C TYR A 33 -7.03 -11.39 7.32
N CYS A 34 -6.65 -10.77 6.21
CA CYS A 34 -6.45 -9.31 6.13
C CYS A 34 -7.70 -8.56 6.59
N ASN A 35 -8.87 -8.90 6.07
CA ASN A 35 -10.15 -8.31 6.46
C ASN A 35 -10.42 -8.46 7.96
N ARG A 36 -10.18 -9.64 8.53
CA ARG A 36 -10.36 -9.87 9.97
C ARG A 36 -9.40 -9.05 10.82
N LYS A 37 -8.16 -8.87 10.35
CA LYS A 37 -7.18 -8.05 11.04
C LYS A 37 -7.56 -6.57 11.00
N ILE A 38 -7.99 -6.08 9.85
CA ILE A 38 -8.49 -4.71 9.68
C ILE A 38 -9.68 -4.46 10.63
N GLU A 39 -10.67 -5.36 10.66
CA GLU A 39 -11.82 -5.25 11.56
C GLU A 39 -11.40 -5.10 13.03
N GLN A 40 -10.44 -5.91 13.49
CA GLN A 40 -9.91 -5.80 14.85
C GLN A 40 -9.25 -4.44 15.14
N GLU A 41 -8.54 -3.88 14.17
CA GLU A 41 -7.88 -2.58 14.35
C GLU A 41 -8.88 -1.41 14.34
N ILE A 42 -9.93 -1.50 13.54
CA ILE A 42 -11.03 -0.52 13.54
C ILE A 42 -11.77 -0.52 14.89
N GLN A 43 -12.01 -1.71 15.47
CA GLN A 43 -12.59 -1.81 16.80
C GLN A 43 -11.75 -1.15 17.90
N LYS A 44 -10.44 -0.95 17.62
CA LYS A 44 -9.53 -0.18 18.47
C LYS A 44 -9.51 1.34 18.15
N GLY A 45 -10.39 1.80 17.26
CA GLY A 45 -10.49 3.21 16.83
C GLY A 45 -9.44 3.66 15.82
N LYS A 46 -8.74 2.72 15.14
CA LYS A 46 -7.76 3.05 14.11
C LYS A 46 -8.43 3.31 12.77
N GLY A 47 -7.92 4.28 12.02
CA GLY A 47 -8.31 4.53 10.64
C GLY A 47 -7.51 3.71 9.65
N VAL A 48 -8.17 3.28 8.58
CA VAL A 48 -7.58 2.41 7.56
C VAL A 48 -7.77 2.99 6.16
N LEU A 49 -6.68 3.07 5.40
CA LEU A 49 -6.68 3.37 3.97
C LEU A 49 -6.32 2.10 3.20
N ILE A 50 -7.12 1.73 2.22
CA ILE A 50 -6.92 0.52 1.41
C ILE A 50 -6.75 0.90 -0.07
N PHE A 51 -5.63 0.51 -0.66
CA PHE A 51 -5.44 0.50 -2.11
C PHE A 51 -5.85 -0.89 -2.62
N ASP A 52 -7.08 -0.99 -3.15
CA ASP A 52 -7.65 -2.24 -3.63
C ASP A 52 -7.30 -2.46 -5.11
N TYR A 53 -6.23 -3.19 -5.33
CA TYR A 53 -5.69 -3.46 -6.66
C TYR A 53 -6.44 -4.57 -7.39
N SER A 54 -6.99 -5.54 -6.64
CA SER A 54 -7.58 -6.76 -7.17
C SER A 54 -9.10 -6.81 -7.15
N GLY A 55 -9.78 -5.84 -6.52
CA GLY A 55 -11.23 -5.90 -6.28
C GLY A 55 -11.63 -6.79 -5.10
N SER A 56 -10.70 -7.05 -4.20
CA SER A 56 -10.93 -7.90 -3.02
C SER A 56 -11.65 -7.19 -1.88
N PHE A 57 -11.74 -5.86 -1.90
CA PHE A 57 -12.34 -5.01 -0.87
C PHE A 57 -13.57 -4.26 -1.38
N THR A 58 -14.35 -4.88 -2.27
CA THR A 58 -15.62 -4.32 -2.75
C THR A 58 -16.64 -4.21 -1.61
N VAL A 59 -17.64 -3.33 -1.79
CA VAL A 59 -18.76 -3.18 -0.84
C VAL A 59 -19.44 -4.52 -0.53
N ASN A 60 -19.57 -5.40 -1.53
CA ASN A 60 -20.17 -6.72 -1.33
C ASN A 60 -19.29 -7.64 -0.48
N GLU A 61 -17.97 -7.63 -0.69
CA GLU A 61 -17.03 -8.43 0.10
C GLU A 61 -16.95 -7.92 1.54
N LEU A 62 -16.97 -6.59 1.74
CA LEU A 62 -17.02 -5.99 3.08
C LEU A 62 -18.32 -6.34 3.80
N LYS A 63 -19.47 -6.31 3.12
CA LYS A 63 -20.76 -6.76 3.70
C LYS A 63 -20.69 -8.23 4.09
N ARG A 64 -20.11 -9.09 3.27
CA ARG A 64 -19.90 -10.52 3.59
C ARG A 64 -19.01 -10.72 4.83
N ALA A 65 -18.01 -9.83 5.01
CA ALA A 65 -17.14 -9.83 6.18
C ALA A 65 -17.74 -9.16 7.41
N ASN A 66 -19.00 -8.68 7.36
CA ASN A 66 -19.69 -7.90 8.40
C ASN A 66 -19.06 -6.53 8.73
N PHE A 67 -18.19 -5.99 7.88
CA PHE A 67 -17.61 -4.66 8.08
C PHE A 67 -18.65 -3.55 8.19
N ALA A 68 -19.74 -3.66 7.44
CA ALA A 68 -20.80 -2.65 7.38
C ALA A 68 -21.51 -2.37 8.72
N TYR A 69 -21.36 -3.22 9.71
CA TYR A 69 -21.98 -3.04 11.04
C TYR A 69 -21.10 -2.26 12.02
N CYS A 70 -19.81 -2.14 11.75
CA CYS A 70 -18.83 -1.66 12.74
C CYS A 70 -18.08 -0.39 12.31
N ALA A 71 -18.20 0.05 11.04
CA ALA A 71 -17.34 1.11 10.49
C ALA A 71 -18.04 1.98 9.47
N GLN A 72 -17.71 3.26 9.45
CA GLN A 72 -18.02 4.15 8.34
C GLN A 72 -17.03 3.90 7.21
N VAL A 73 -17.52 3.40 6.08
CA VAL A 73 -16.71 3.07 4.91
C VAL A 73 -16.89 4.12 3.82
N ASN A 74 -15.82 4.77 3.43
CA ASN A 74 -15.77 5.62 2.25
C ASN A 74 -15.16 4.81 1.10
N TYR A 75 -16.00 4.43 0.16
CA TYR A 75 -15.59 3.67 -1.02
C TYR A 75 -15.48 4.62 -2.21
N LYS A 76 -14.31 4.67 -2.83
CA LYS A 76 -14.01 5.50 -3.99
C LYS A 76 -13.62 4.63 -5.17
N ASN A 77 -14.42 4.67 -6.23
CA ASN A 77 -14.07 4.13 -7.54
C ASN A 77 -13.77 5.32 -8.47
N PRO A 78 -12.50 5.64 -8.77
CA PRO A 78 -12.18 6.84 -9.54
C PRO A 78 -12.67 6.82 -11.01
N ILE A 79 -13.17 5.68 -11.50
CA ILE A 79 -13.81 5.60 -12.83
C ILE A 79 -15.28 6.04 -12.76
N GLU A 80 -15.99 5.64 -11.70
CA GLU A 80 -17.40 5.95 -11.51
C GLU A 80 -17.62 7.26 -10.76
N ASP A 81 -16.73 7.55 -9.79
CA ASP A 81 -16.80 8.67 -8.87
C ASP A 81 -15.53 9.52 -8.89
N GLU A 82 -15.61 10.79 -8.48
CA GLU A 82 -14.43 11.59 -8.25
C GLU A 82 -13.69 11.14 -6.97
N LEU A 83 -12.44 10.73 -7.10
CA LEU A 83 -11.53 10.60 -5.97
C LEU A 83 -10.89 11.96 -5.67
N VAL A 84 -11.43 12.68 -4.69
CA VAL A 84 -10.79 13.89 -4.19
C VAL A 84 -9.90 13.55 -3.01
N TRP A 85 -8.58 13.62 -3.22
CA TRP A 85 -7.60 13.48 -2.16
C TRP A 85 -7.36 14.83 -1.48
N HIS A 86 -7.76 14.95 -0.22
CA HIS A 86 -7.55 16.15 0.57
C HIS A 86 -6.15 16.19 1.16
N CYS A 87 -5.25 16.94 0.50
CA CYS A 87 -3.86 17.07 0.90
C CYS A 87 -3.67 18.29 1.80
N HIS A 88 -3.09 18.12 2.99
CA HIS A 88 -2.92 19.20 3.99
C HIS A 88 -1.47 19.42 4.44
N VAL A 89 -0.55 19.39 3.50
CA VAL A 89 0.88 19.61 3.72
C VAL A 89 1.29 21.07 3.64
N ASN A 90 2.35 21.45 4.35
CA ASN A 90 2.83 22.84 4.34
C ASN A 90 3.40 23.27 2.98
N ASN A 91 4.03 22.35 2.25
CA ASN A 91 4.64 22.62 0.93
C ASN A 91 4.05 21.71 -0.15
N TYR A 92 2.83 21.98 -0.52
CA TYR A 92 2.06 21.25 -1.53
C TYR A 92 2.79 21.12 -2.87
N ILE A 93 3.39 22.22 -3.40
CA ILE A 93 4.12 22.19 -4.68
C ILE A 93 5.25 21.13 -4.63
N SER A 94 6.02 21.13 -3.57
CA SER A 94 7.11 20.17 -3.40
C SER A 94 6.58 18.74 -3.27
N VAL A 95 5.49 18.53 -2.56
CA VAL A 95 4.89 17.20 -2.35
C VAL A 95 4.39 16.63 -3.68
N ILE A 96 3.57 17.38 -4.43
CA ILE A 96 3.06 16.94 -5.75
C ILE A 96 4.20 16.73 -6.74
N THR A 97 5.17 17.68 -6.79
CA THR A 97 6.34 17.54 -7.66
C THR A 97 7.11 16.25 -7.37
N ASN A 98 7.40 15.97 -6.10
CA ASN A 98 8.14 14.77 -5.70
C ASN A 98 7.35 13.49 -5.99
N ALA A 99 6.04 13.50 -5.74
CA ALA A 99 5.17 12.38 -6.04
C ALA A 99 5.18 12.05 -7.54
N LEU A 100 5.07 13.06 -8.41
CA LEU A 100 5.15 12.89 -9.86
C LEU A 100 6.55 12.46 -10.34
N ILE A 101 7.61 13.07 -9.80
CA ILE A 101 9.00 12.69 -10.15
C ILE A 101 9.22 11.19 -9.90
N LYS A 102 8.70 10.66 -8.79
CA LYS A 102 8.89 9.26 -8.41
C LYS A 102 7.99 8.33 -9.22
N SER A 103 6.69 8.60 -9.30
CA SER A 103 5.72 7.76 -10.02
C SER A 103 5.99 7.72 -11.52
N LEU A 104 6.38 8.86 -12.13
CA LEU A 104 6.77 8.94 -13.54
C LEU A 104 8.25 8.59 -13.80
N ARG A 105 9.03 8.33 -12.73
CA ARG A 105 10.47 8.02 -12.81
C ARG A 105 11.28 9.08 -13.56
N VAL A 106 10.99 10.36 -13.32
CA VAL A 106 11.69 11.49 -13.94
C VAL A 106 13.10 11.61 -13.38
N ARG A 107 14.13 11.35 -14.23
CA ARG A 107 15.53 11.38 -13.83
C ARG A 107 16.22 12.71 -14.16
N SER A 108 15.89 13.33 -15.29
CA SER A 108 16.51 14.57 -15.76
C SER A 108 16.25 15.73 -14.80
N TYR A 109 17.31 16.46 -14.44
CA TYR A 109 17.21 17.67 -13.63
C TYR A 109 16.34 18.74 -14.30
N TYR A 110 16.50 18.95 -15.60
CA TYR A 110 15.74 19.94 -16.37
C TYR A 110 14.24 19.59 -16.40
N GLN A 111 13.90 18.32 -16.62
CA GLN A 111 12.50 17.88 -16.57
C GLN A 111 11.89 18.09 -15.19
N ARG A 112 12.63 17.82 -14.10
CA ARG A 112 12.17 18.08 -12.74
C ARG A 112 11.89 19.55 -12.49
N LYS A 113 12.76 20.44 -13.00
CA LYS A 113 12.58 21.90 -12.90
C LYS A 113 11.32 22.36 -13.64
N LEU A 114 11.12 21.90 -14.87
CA LEU A 114 9.95 22.25 -15.69
C LEU A 114 8.65 21.68 -15.10
N LEU A 115 8.68 20.47 -14.58
CA LEU A 115 7.55 19.87 -13.88
C LEU A 115 7.15 20.71 -12.66
N LYS A 116 8.12 21.14 -11.86
CA LYS A 116 7.89 22.03 -10.71
C LYS A 116 7.30 23.37 -11.17
N GLU A 117 7.86 23.99 -12.22
CA GLU A 117 7.31 25.23 -12.80
C GLU A 117 5.86 25.05 -13.23
N GLY A 118 5.51 23.93 -13.89
CA GLY A 118 4.13 23.64 -14.28
C GLY A 118 3.18 23.58 -13.09
N ILE A 119 3.59 22.92 -12.01
CA ILE A 119 2.78 22.81 -10.78
C ILE A 119 2.65 24.18 -10.08
N GLU A 120 3.72 24.99 -10.07
CA GLU A 120 3.68 26.36 -9.53
C GLU A 120 2.69 27.24 -10.30
N ARG A 121 2.59 27.09 -11.62
CA ARG A 121 1.64 27.83 -12.48
C ARG A 121 0.18 27.43 -12.22
N ILE A 122 -0.08 26.15 -11.90
CA ILE A 122 -1.42 25.69 -11.48
C ILE A 122 -1.82 26.38 -10.18
N GLY A 123 -0.91 26.50 -9.23
CA GLY A 123 -1.11 27.17 -7.95
C GLY A 123 -2.03 26.42 -6.98
N ARG A 124 -2.14 26.91 -5.73
CA ARG A 124 -2.90 26.28 -4.64
C ARG A 124 -4.42 26.39 -4.76
N ARG A 125 -4.92 27.32 -5.55
CA ARG A 125 -6.36 27.64 -5.62
C ARG A 125 -7.16 26.72 -6.55
N LYS A 126 -6.48 25.86 -7.31
CA LYS A 126 -7.11 24.92 -8.23
C LYS A 126 -6.82 23.50 -7.76
N LYS A 127 -7.83 22.63 -7.85
CA LYS A 127 -7.63 21.21 -7.68
C LYS A 127 -6.62 20.74 -8.73
N PHE A 128 -5.61 20.00 -8.30
CA PHE A 128 -4.63 19.44 -9.20
C PHE A 128 -5.22 18.17 -9.86
N THR A 129 -5.11 18.07 -11.18
CA THR A 129 -5.33 16.84 -11.96
C THR A 129 -4.20 16.67 -12.98
N ILE A 130 -4.05 15.47 -13.53
CA ILE A 130 -3.07 15.22 -14.59
C ILE A 130 -3.40 16.03 -15.84
N ALA A 131 -4.68 16.10 -16.23
CA ALA A 131 -5.12 16.90 -17.39
C ALA A 131 -4.78 18.40 -17.23
N ILE A 132 -5.02 18.98 -16.06
CA ILE A 132 -4.65 20.40 -15.80
C ILE A 132 -3.13 20.58 -15.92
N LEU A 133 -2.34 19.64 -15.45
CA LEU A 133 -0.89 19.70 -15.61
C LEU A 133 -0.48 19.62 -17.09
N MET A 134 -1.06 18.71 -17.86
CA MET A 134 -0.76 18.57 -19.28
C MET A 134 -1.10 19.85 -20.05
N ILE A 135 -2.29 20.40 -19.86
CA ILE A 135 -2.68 21.70 -20.45
C ILE A 135 -1.70 22.82 -20.06
N THR A 136 -1.22 22.82 -18.82
CA THR A 136 -0.25 23.81 -18.35
C THR A 136 1.11 23.63 -19.02
N LEU A 137 1.57 22.40 -19.17
CA LEU A 137 2.84 22.09 -19.89
C LEU A 137 2.74 22.42 -21.39
N GLU A 138 1.59 22.19 -22.03
CA GLU A 138 1.37 22.58 -23.43
C GLU A 138 1.44 24.09 -23.63
N LYS A 139 0.85 24.88 -22.71
CA LYS A 139 1.00 26.34 -22.72
C LYS A 139 2.46 26.74 -22.53
N MET A 140 3.18 26.11 -21.60
CA MET A 140 4.61 26.36 -21.42
C MET A 140 5.39 26.01 -22.67
N LEU A 141 5.07 24.91 -23.36
CA LEU A 141 5.72 24.50 -24.62
C LEU A 141 5.57 25.58 -25.71
N ALA A 142 4.40 26.21 -25.80
CA ALA A 142 4.14 27.29 -26.77
C ALA A 142 4.87 28.59 -26.42
N GLU A 143 5.08 28.89 -25.14
CA GLU A 143 5.72 30.11 -24.64
C GLU A 143 7.25 30.06 -24.69
N LYS A 144 7.87 28.87 -24.57
CA LYS A 144 9.33 28.71 -24.54
C LYS A 144 9.92 28.96 -25.92
N GLU A 145 11.10 29.57 -25.97
CA GLU A 145 11.88 29.77 -27.21
C GLU A 145 13.02 28.73 -27.32
N ASP A 146 13.60 28.34 -26.20
CA ASP A 146 14.70 27.40 -26.11
C ASP A 146 14.28 25.99 -26.55
N VAL A 147 15.06 25.44 -27.51
CA VAL A 147 14.76 24.12 -28.10
C VAL A 147 14.90 22.99 -27.09
N ASP A 148 15.87 23.06 -26.19
CA ASP A 148 16.10 22.02 -25.18
C ASP A 148 14.98 22.03 -24.12
N GLU A 149 14.48 23.21 -23.72
CA GLU A 149 13.31 23.30 -22.84
C GLU A 149 12.08 22.72 -23.52
N LYS A 150 11.83 23.03 -24.81
CA LYS A 150 10.72 22.44 -25.59
C LYS A 150 10.80 20.91 -25.64
N ASN A 151 11.98 20.37 -25.93
CA ASN A 151 12.20 18.93 -25.98
C ASN A 151 11.93 18.28 -24.61
N ASN A 152 12.41 18.88 -23.52
CA ASN A 152 12.18 18.38 -22.17
C ASN A 152 10.70 18.43 -21.77
N ILE A 153 9.94 19.47 -22.16
CA ILE A 153 8.48 19.55 -21.95
C ILE A 153 7.77 18.46 -22.78
N GLY A 154 8.15 18.28 -24.05
CA GLY A 154 7.61 17.22 -24.91
C GLY A 154 7.81 15.82 -24.30
N HIS A 155 8.98 15.55 -23.73
CA HIS A 155 9.21 14.29 -23.01
C HIS A 155 8.35 14.13 -21.75
N LEU A 156 8.04 15.22 -21.01
CA LEU A 156 7.12 15.18 -19.88
C LEU A 156 5.69 14.87 -20.33
N LEU A 157 5.22 15.55 -21.40
CA LEU A 157 3.90 15.28 -21.98
C LEU A 157 3.77 13.83 -22.45
N THR A 158 4.78 13.30 -23.14
CA THR A 158 4.81 11.89 -23.56
C THR A 158 4.71 10.92 -22.37
N ARG A 159 5.32 11.23 -21.23
CA ARG A 159 5.23 10.42 -20.01
C ARG A 159 3.88 10.53 -19.33
N LEU A 160 3.19 11.67 -19.43
CA LEU A 160 1.89 11.91 -18.83
C LEU A 160 0.73 11.38 -19.70
N ALA A 161 0.92 11.32 -21.02
CA ALA A 161 -0.13 10.93 -21.97
C ALA A 161 -0.86 9.62 -21.61
N PRO A 162 -0.22 8.54 -21.11
CA PRO A 162 -0.94 7.33 -20.69
C PRO A 162 -1.91 7.55 -19.53
N TYR A 163 -1.84 8.69 -18.83
CA TYR A 163 -2.61 8.99 -17.62
C TYR A 163 -3.58 10.15 -17.81
N GLU A 164 -3.77 10.63 -19.05
CA GLU A 164 -4.67 11.74 -19.36
C GLU A 164 -6.12 11.46 -18.93
N GLU A 165 -6.57 10.22 -19.07
CA GLU A 165 -7.93 9.79 -18.71
C GLU A 165 -8.14 9.62 -17.19
N LEU A 166 -7.14 9.87 -16.35
CA LEU A 166 -7.27 9.83 -14.88
C LEU A 166 -7.90 11.12 -14.29
N ASP A 167 -8.85 11.73 -15.00
CA ASP A 167 -9.54 12.97 -14.56
C ASP A 167 -10.38 12.80 -13.30
N GLY A 168 -10.78 11.57 -12.98
CA GLY A 168 -11.47 11.24 -11.73
C GLY A 168 -10.61 11.42 -10.48
N ILE A 169 -9.27 11.56 -10.63
CA ILE A 169 -8.34 11.70 -9.50
C ILE A 169 -7.93 13.16 -9.35
N LYS A 170 -8.38 13.78 -8.27
CA LYS A 170 -8.15 15.18 -7.95
C LYS A 170 -7.42 15.33 -6.63
N ILE A 171 -6.38 16.13 -6.60
CA ILE A 171 -5.72 16.53 -5.35
C ILE A 171 -6.21 17.92 -4.99
N ASP A 172 -6.93 18.02 -3.87
CA ASP A 172 -7.42 19.26 -3.32
C ASP A 172 -6.59 19.65 -2.11
N PHE A 173 -6.22 20.90 -2.02
CA PHE A 173 -5.41 21.40 -0.92
C PHE A 173 -6.29 22.00 0.17
N ILE A 174 -6.20 21.46 1.38
CA ILE A 174 -6.96 21.93 2.54
C ILE A 174 -6.02 22.33 3.67
N GLU A 175 -6.45 23.27 4.53
CA GLU A 175 -5.67 23.71 5.70
C GLU A 175 -5.85 22.76 6.89
N GLU A 176 -7.07 22.28 7.10
CA GLU A 176 -7.41 21.35 8.18
C GLU A 176 -8.11 20.13 7.62
N TYR A 177 -7.69 18.95 8.09
CA TYR A 177 -8.29 17.67 7.76
C TYR A 177 -9.11 17.16 8.94
N VAL A 178 -10.38 16.89 8.69
CA VAL A 178 -11.26 16.22 9.64
C VAL A 178 -11.47 14.79 9.16
N LYS A 179 -11.06 13.83 9.98
CA LYS A 179 -11.31 12.42 9.72
C LYS A 179 -12.79 12.12 10.00
N ASP A 180 -13.51 11.77 8.96
CA ASP A 180 -14.94 11.46 9.01
C ASP A 180 -15.28 10.00 8.69
N THR A 181 -14.28 9.18 8.39
CA THR A 181 -14.48 7.76 8.07
C THR A 181 -13.47 6.86 8.78
N ASP A 182 -13.90 5.61 9.09
CA ASP A 182 -13.02 4.60 9.68
C ASP A 182 -12.19 3.89 8.62
N ILE A 183 -12.79 3.67 7.44
CA ILE A 183 -12.14 2.99 6.31
C ILE A 183 -12.32 3.83 5.05
N GLU A 184 -11.22 4.11 4.38
CA GLU A 184 -11.20 4.65 3.03
C GLU A 184 -10.66 3.58 2.07
N ILE A 185 -11.40 3.29 1.01
CA ILE A 185 -11.04 2.30 -0.01
C ILE A 185 -10.94 2.96 -1.35
N ILE A 186 -9.75 2.90 -1.94
CA ILE A 186 -9.50 3.33 -3.30
C ILE A 186 -9.53 2.10 -4.19
N GLN A 187 -10.62 1.94 -4.93
CA GLN A 187 -10.82 0.84 -5.85
C GLN A 187 -10.12 1.12 -7.17
N LEU A 188 -9.20 0.25 -7.54
CA LEU A 188 -8.37 0.42 -8.74
C LEU A 188 -8.50 -0.74 -9.73
N SER A 189 -9.31 -1.77 -9.45
CA SER A 189 -9.38 -3.00 -10.24
C SER A 189 -9.85 -2.79 -11.69
N GLU A 190 -10.58 -1.73 -11.97
CA GLU A 190 -11.10 -1.41 -13.30
C GLU A 190 -10.09 -0.67 -14.21
N TYR A 191 -9.05 -0.08 -13.61
CA TYR A 191 -7.96 0.53 -14.37
C TYR A 191 -7.01 -0.52 -14.97
N GLY A 192 -6.31 -0.16 -16.03
CA GLY A 192 -5.18 -0.90 -16.57
C GLY A 192 -4.03 -1.02 -15.55
N GLU A 193 -3.10 -1.95 -15.78
CA GLU A 193 -2.00 -2.19 -14.83
C GLU A 193 -1.10 -0.96 -14.65
N MET A 194 -0.84 -0.22 -15.74
CA MET A 194 -0.01 0.99 -15.70
C MET A 194 -0.65 2.09 -14.85
N GLU A 195 -1.94 2.33 -15.06
CA GLU A 195 -2.72 3.34 -14.35
C GLU A 195 -2.83 2.99 -12.87
N ARG A 196 -3.19 1.74 -12.54
CA ARG A 196 -3.24 1.25 -11.15
C ARG A 196 -1.94 1.50 -10.41
N LYS A 197 -0.83 1.13 -11.04
CA LYS A 197 0.50 1.31 -10.48
C LYS A 197 0.83 2.78 -10.27
N PHE A 198 0.60 3.61 -11.29
CA PHE A 198 0.85 5.04 -11.22
C PHE A 198 0.05 5.69 -10.08
N VAL A 199 -1.27 5.45 -10.03
CA VAL A 199 -2.16 6.03 -9.00
C VAL A 199 -1.70 5.61 -7.61
N THR A 200 -1.42 4.32 -7.41
CA THR A 200 -0.98 3.83 -6.11
C THR A 200 0.36 4.43 -5.70
N GLU A 201 1.36 4.47 -6.59
CA GLU A 201 2.67 5.07 -6.29
C GLU A 201 2.56 6.58 -6.05
N PHE A 202 1.72 7.29 -6.82
CA PHE A 202 1.51 8.73 -6.71
C PHE A 202 0.83 9.12 -5.39
N LEU A 203 -0.31 8.50 -5.07
CA LEU A 203 -1.04 8.78 -3.84
C LEU A 203 -0.27 8.29 -2.60
N SER A 204 0.41 7.15 -2.67
CA SER A 204 1.25 6.66 -1.58
C SER A 204 2.40 7.61 -1.26
N GLU A 205 2.99 8.25 -2.28
CA GLU A 205 4.05 9.24 -2.04
C GLU A 205 3.49 10.49 -1.37
N ILE A 206 2.32 10.99 -1.79
CA ILE A 206 1.65 12.11 -1.13
C ILE A 206 1.36 11.74 0.33
N CYS A 207 0.73 10.59 0.56
CA CYS A 207 0.40 10.09 1.88
C CYS A 207 1.64 9.97 2.77
N TRP A 208 2.75 9.46 2.24
CA TRP A 208 4.00 9.35 2.99
C TRP A 208 4.58 10.72 3.38
N GLN A 209 4.48 11.71 2.50
CA GLN A 209 4.91 13.07 2.82
C GLN A 209 4.01 13.72 3.91
N GLU A 210 2.72 13.43 3.91
CA GLU A 210 1.79 13.85 4.97
C GLU A 210 2.14 13.20 6.31
N VAL A 211 2.37 11.88 6.31
CA VAL A 211 2.80 11.13 7.51
C VAL A 211 4.07 11.73 8.11
N ARG A 212 5.07 12.05 7.29
CA ARG A 212 6.34 12.67 7.74
C ARG A 212 6.16 14.06 8.33
N GLN A 213 5.07 14.74 8.02
CA GLN A 213 4.70 16.04 8.60
C GLN A 213 3.74 15.90 9.79
N ASN A 214 3.55 14.68 10.32
CA ASN A 214 2.56 14.34 11.37
C ASN A 214 1.11 14.70 10.99
N LYS A 215 0.78 14.58 9.71
CA LYS A 215 -0.53 14.87 9.13
C LYS A 215 -1.06 13.63 8.40
N LYS A 216 -1.15 12.50 9.10
CA LYS A 216 -1.57 11.23 8.51
C LYS A 216 -3.08 11.13 8.36
N HIS A 217 -3.54 10.62 7.21
CA HIS A 217 -4.94 10.27 6.94
C HIS A 217 -5.41 9.07 7.75
N SER A 218 -4.56 8.07 7.90
CA SER A 218 -4.91 6.79 8.48
C SER A 218 -3.78 6.23 9.34
N ASP A 219 -4.13 5.36 10.29
CA ASP A 219 -3.17 4.66 11.14
C ASP A 219 -2.59 3.44 10.45
N ILE A 220 -3.35 2.89 9.48
CA ILE A 220 -2.99 1.70 8.73
C ILE A 220 -3.19 1.96 7.24
N ILE A 221 -2.18 1.61 6.44
CA ILE A 221 -2.28 1.60 4.98
C ILE A 221 -2.19 0.16 4.52
N VAL A 222 -3.16 -0.27 3.72
CA VAL A 222 -3.23 -1.61 3.16
C VAL A 222 -2.92 -1.54 1.66
N PHE A 223 -1.93 -2.30 1.23
CA PHE A 223 -1.63 -2.53 -0.18
C PHE A 223 -2.01 -3.95 -0.56
N ASP A 224 -3.10 -4.08 -1.30
CA ASP A 224 -3.45 -5.35 -1.92
C ASP A 224 -2.61 -5.54 -3.18
N GLU A 225 -2.09 -6.77 -3.38
CA GLU A 225 -1.21 -7.12 -4.50
C GLU A 225 0.02 -6.19 -4.63
N PHE A 226 0.74 -5.99 -3.50
CA PHE A 226 1.88 -5.06 -3.43
C PHE A 226 3.04 -5.38 -4.38
N GLN A 227 3.10 -6.59 -4.97
CA GLN A 227 4.17 -6.99 -5.90
C GLN A 227 4.30 -6.08 -7.14
N PHE A 228 3.30 -5.27 -7.41
CA PHE A 228 3.34 -4.28 -8.49
C PHE A 228 4.01 -2.97 -8.08
N LEU A 229 4.25 -2.76 -6.78
CA LEU A 229 4.81 -1.51 -6.25
C LEU A 229 6.33 -1.56 -6.11
N SER A 230 6.97 -0.41 -6.16
CA SER A 230 8.40 -0.31 -5.90
C SER A 230 8.70 -0.35 -4.41
N VAL A 231 9.63 -1.22 -4.01
CA VAL A 231 10.20 -1.30 -2.65
C VAL A 231 11.65 -0.77 -2.62
N LYS A 232 12.13 -0.22 -3.74
CA LYS A 232 13.47 0.36 -3.85
C LYS A 232 13.69 1.48 -2.84
N PRO A 233 14.94 1.68 -2.38
CA PRO A 233 15.26 2.82 -1.54
C PRO A 233 14.76 4.14 -2.14
N GLY A 234 14.06 4.93 -1.32
CA GLY A 234 13.45 6.19 -1.75
C GLY A 234 12.03 6.10 -2.30
N SER A 235 11.45 4.90 -2.51
CA SER A 235 10.01 4.74 -2.76
C SER A 235 9.20 5.00 -1.47
N ALA A 236 7.93 5.35 -1.61
CA ALA A 236 7.03 5.58 -0.49
C ALA A 236 6.92 4.32 0.39
N LEU A 237 6.66 3.16 -0.22
CA LEU A 237 6.51 1.90 0.51
C LEU A 237 7.78 1.54 1.30
N SER A 238 8.98 1.66 0.70
CA SER A 238 10.24 1.45 1.41
C SER A 238 10.41 2.43 2.58
N GLY A 239 10.04 3.70 2.39
CA GLY A 239 10.07 4.71 3.46
C GLY A 239 9.12 4.37 4.60
N MET A 240 7.87 4.01 4.29
CA MET A 240 6.87 3.60 5.27
C MET A 240 7.32 2.39 6.08
N LEU A 241 7.89 1.36 5.46
CA LEU A 241 8.37 0.16 6.14
C LEU A 241 9.54 0.45 7.08
N ARG A 242 10.46 1.31 6.69
CA ARG A 242 11.65 1.63 7.49
C ARG A 242 11.38 2.61 8.63
N GLU A 243 10.52 3.59 8.39
CA GLU A 243 10.35 4.74 9.29
C GLU A 243 8.92 4.90 9.83
N GLY A 244 7.93 4.21 9.27
CA GLY A 244 6.50 4.38 9.61
C GLY A 244 6.22 4.23 11.10
N ARG A 245 6.96 3.35 11.79
CA ARG A 245 6.87 3.17 13.25
C ARG A 245 7.07 4.46 14.05
N LYS A 246 7.91 5.40 13.56
CA LYS A 246 8.16 6.69 14.22
C LYS A 246 6.92 7.58 14.24
N PHE A 247 5.99 7.33 13.32
CA PHE A 247 4.75 8.07 13.12
C PHE A 247 3.52 7.27 13.53
N SER A 248 3.70 6.13 14.21
CA SER A 248 2.62 5.20 14.54
C SER A 248 1.82 4.77 13.30
N LEU A 249 2.49 4.59 12.17
CA LEU A 249 1.93 4.08 10.92
C LEU A 249 2.22 2.60 10.79
N SER A 250 1.17 1.81 10.51
CA SER A 250 1.28 0.41 10.14
C SER A 250 1.05 0.23 8.64
N VAL A 251 1.78 -0.67 8.01
CA VAL A 251 1.58 -1.04 6.62
C VAL A 251 1.22 -2.51 6.56
N TYR A 252 0.07 -2.84 5.95
CA TYR A 252 -0.37 -4.20 5.69
C TYR A 252 -0.22 -4.48 4.20
N MET A 253 0.49 -5.53 3.87
CA MET A 253 0.83 -5.89 2.49
C MET A 253 0.34 -7.29 2.20
N SER A 254 -0.39 -7.46 1.10
CA SER A 254 -0.86 -8.76 0.62
C SER A 254 -0.30 -9.04 -0.76
N SER A 255 0.23 -10.25 -0.99
CA SER A 255 0.70 -10.66 -2.30
C SER A 255 0.60 -12.17 -2.51
N GLN A 256 0.51 -12.56 -3.78
CA GLN A 256 0.54 -13.96 -4.18
C GLN A 256 1.97 -14.50 -4.31
N PHE A 257 2.92 -13.64 -4.62
CA PHE A 257 4.33 -14.00 -4.80
C PHE A 257 5.23 -12.77 -4.57
N LEU A 258 6.53 -13.03 -4.39
CA LEU A 258 7.53 -11.97 -4.23
C LEU A 258 7.88 -11.28 -5.57
N GLY A 259 7.46 -11.87 -6.68
CA GLY A 259 7.69 -11.31 -8.00
C GLY A 259 9.18 -11.22 -8.36
N ASP A 260 9.51 -10.16 -9.10
CA ASP A 260 10.87 -9.90 -9.58
C ASP A 260 11.65 -8.95 -8.67
N TYR A 261 11.31 -8.92 -7.37
CA TYR A 261 12.05 -8.13 -6.40
C TYR A 261 13.50 -8.61 -6.26
N SER A 262 14.43 -7.66 -6.21
CA SER A 262 15.81 -7.93 -5.86
C SER A 262 15.93 -8.42 -4.41
N GLN A 263 17.04 -9.05 -4.06
CA GLN A 263 17.27 -9.51 -2.69
C GLN A 263 17.15 -8.38 -1.66
N GLU A 264 17.66 -7.18 -1.96
CA GLU A 264 17.56 -6.02 -1.07
C GLU A 264 16.11 -5.57 -0.84
N GLU A 265 15.27 -5.62 -1.88
CA GLU A 265 13.85 -5.30 -1.78
C GLU A 265 13.12 -6.34 -0.93
N VAL A 266 13.40 -7.64 -1.14
CA VAL A 266 12.85 -8.71 -0.33
C VAL A 266 13.29 -8.59 1.13
N ASP A 267 14.56 -8.31 1.40
CA ASP A 267 15.07 -8.10 2.75
C ASP A 267 14.36 -6.92 3.45
N THR A 268 14.00 -5.89 2.69
CA THR A 268 13.20 -4.76 3.20
C THR A 268 11.78 -5.21 3.59
N LEU A 269 11.13 -6.05 2.76
CA LEU A 269 9.80 -6.61 3.05
C LEU A 269 9.82 -7.53 4.27
N MET A 270 10.88 -8.34 4.39
CA MET A 270 11.05 -9.29 5.50
C MET A 270 11.32 -8.60 6.86
N GLN A 271 11.50 -7.28 6.90
CA GLN A 271 11.56 -6.49 8.13
C GLN A 271 10.17 -6.20 8.72
N ALA A 272 9.08 -6.61 8.08
CA ALA A 272 7.75 -6.51 8.68
C ALA A 272 7.72 -7.21 10.05
N GLY A 273 7.08 -6.57 11.04
CA GLY A 273 7.03 -7.10 12.42
C GLY A 273 6.33 -8.45 12.52
N ASN A 274 5.35 -8.69 11.64
CA ASN A 274 4.67 -9.97 11.54
C ASN A 274 4.51 -10.38 10.07
N ILE A 275 4.75 -11.63 9.77
CA ILE A 275 4.67 -12.22 8.43
C ILE A 275 3.84 -13.49 8.50
N LEU A 276 2.82 -13.60 7.65
CA LEU A 276 2.05 -14.82 7.46
C LEU A 276 2.33 -15.39 6.07
N PHE A 277 2.85 -16.60 6.05
CA PHE A 277 3.05 -17.37 4.84
C PHE A 277 1.95 -18.43 4.73
N PHE A 278 0.92 -18.14 3.94
CA PHE A 278 -0.02 -19.15 3.45
C PHE A 278 0.67 -20.05 2.42
N LYS A 279 -0.04 -21.05 1.90
CA LYS A 279 0.53 -21.93 0.87
C LYS A 279 1.09 -21.12 -0.28
N PRO A 280 2.41 -21.13 -0.52
CA PRO A 280 3.02 -20.36 -1.59
C PRO A 280 2.90 -21.07 -2.95
N VAL A 281 3.19 -20.34 -4.03
CA VAL A 281 3.37 -20.94 -5.35
C VAL A 281 4.62 -21.85 -5.34
N PRO A 282 4.61 -22.99 -6.06
CA PRO A 282 5.69 -23.99 -5.98
C PRO A 282 7.09 -23.44 -6.25
N LYS A 283 7.21 -22.49 -7.20
CA LYS A 283 8.50 -21.89 -7.58
C LYS A 283 9.18 -21.10 -6.45
N GLU A 284 8.42 -20.52 -5.51
CA GLU A 284 8.94 -19.68 -4.42
C GLU A 284 9.06 -20.43 -3.09
N ARG A 285 8.45 -21.62 -2.98
CA ARG A 285 8.32 -22.36 -1.73
C ARG A 285 9.65 -22.55 -0.99
N LYS A 286 10.70 -22.97 -1.70
CA LYS A 286 12.02 -23.16 -1.09
C LYS A 286 12.66 -21.87 -0.61
N GLN A 287 12.46 -20.77 -1.34
CA GLN A 287 12.98 -19.46 -0.95
C GLN A 287 12.25 -18.95 0.30
N ILE A 288 10.92 -19.06 0.33
CA ILE A 288 10.11 -18.70 1.50
C ILE A 288 10.51 -19.56 2.72
N ALA A 289 10.72 -20.86 2.55
CA ALA A 289 11.19 -21.71 3.62
C ALA A 289 12.52 -21.24 4.24
N LYS A 290 13.45 -20.74 3.41
CA LYS A 290 14.71 -20.14 3.88
C LYS A 290 14.49 -18.83 4.64
N TYR A 291 13.52 -18.00 4.25
CA TYR A 291 13.16 -16.79 4.99
C TYR A 291 12.48 -17.10 6.33
N ILE A 292 11.74 -18.18 6.42
CA ILE A 292 11.17 -18.64 7.68
C ILE A 292 12.30 -19.06 8.64
N ASP A 293 13.12 -20.02 8.24
CA ASP A 293 14.27 -20.50 9.00
C ASP A 293 15.32 -21.13 8.06
N GLY A 294 16.43 -20.44 7.88
CA GLY A 294 17.49 -20.85 6.96
C GLY A 294 18.17 -22.16 7.34
N GLN A 295 18.22 -22.50 8.64
CA GLN A 295 18.85 -23.73 9.12
C GLN A 295 17.93 -24.94 8.91
N ASN A 296 16.63 -24.78 9.17
CA ASN A 296 15.63 -25.83 9.09
C ASN A 296 14.75 -25.75 7.85
N TYR A 297 15.20 -25.09 6.77
CA TYR A 297 14.38 -24.79 5.60
C TYR A 297 13.74 -26.02 4.94
N LYS A 298 14.39 -27.20 5.00
CA LYS A 298 13.81 -28.45 4.43
C LYS A 298 12.55 -28.90 5.16
N SER A 299 12.48 -28.70 6.46
CA SER A 299 11.29 -28.99 7.26
C SER A 299 10.17 -27.99 6.93
N TRP A 300 10.52 -26.72 6.85
CA TRP A 300 9.57 -25.68 6.48
C TRP A 300 9.08 -25.80 5.04
N ASP A 301 9.91 -26.22 4.09
CA ASP A 301 9.48 -26.50 2.71
C ASP A 301 8.41 -27.58 2.67
N ARG A 302 8.54 -28.66 3.46
CA ARG A 302 7.51 -29.71 3.59
C ARG A 302 6.23 -29.20 4.25
N ILE A 303 6.35 -28.37 5.30
CA ILE A 303 5.19 -27.79 5.99
C ILE A 303 4.43 -26.88 5.01
N LEU A 304 5.11 -25.99 4.29
CA LEU A 304 4.51 -25.08 3.31
C LEU A 304 3.80 -25.83 2.18
N ASP A 305 4.35 -26.94 1.72
CA ASP A 305 3.75 -27.77 0.66
C ASP A 305 2.40 -28.38 1.10
N ASN A 306 2.30 -28.76 2.37
CA ASN A 306 1.14 -29.42 2.93
C ASN A 306 0.12 -28.48 3.57
N LEU A 307 0.31 -27.15 3.48
CA LEU A 307 -0.66 -26.19 3.99
C LEU A 307 -2.00 -26.30 3.24
N LYS A 308 -3.09 -26.33 4.01
CA LYS A 308 -4.46 -26.27 3.51
C LYS A 308 -4.95 -24.83 3.44
N VAL A 309 -6.10 -24.60 2.82
CA VAL A 309 -6.78 -23.29 2.83
C VAL A 309 -7.05 -22.86 4.27
N GLY A 310 -6.64 -21.66 4.62
CA GLY A 310 -6.76 -21.12 5.98
C GLY A 310 -5.64 -21.56 6.93
N GLU A 311 -4.66 -22.35 6.48
CA GLU A 311 -3.44 -22.64 7.26
C GLU A 311 -2.31 -21.74 6.78
N ALA A 312 -1.46 -21.30 7.72
CA ALA A 312 -0.30 -20.44 7.43
C ALA A 312 0.86 -20.75 8.38
N VAL A 313 2.03 -20.24 8.05
CA VAL A 313 3.16 -20.13 8.98
C VAL A 313 3.25 -18.67 9.42
N LEU A 314 3.16 -18.42 10.71
CA LEU A 314 3.37 -17.13 11.33
C LEU A 314 4.82 -16.99 11.75
N LYS A 315 5.47 -15.89 11.34
CA LYS A 315 6.79 -15.47 11.80
C LYS A 315 6.66 -14.04 12.31
N GLY A 316 7.13 -13.76 13.52
CA GLY A 316 7.04 -12.44 14.13
C GLY A 316 6.92 -12.51 15.63
N HIS A 317 6.24 -11.56 16.22
CA HIS A 317 6.07 -11.43 17.67
C HIS A 317 4.63 -11.76 18.06
N PHE A 318 4.42 -12.81 18.84
CA PHE A 318 3.09 -13.24 19.25
C PHE A 318 3.09 -13.91 20.62
N MET A 319 1.91 -14.04 21.22
CA MET A 319 1.66 -14.70 22.48
C MET A 319 0.72 -15.89 22.27
N ILE A 320 0.89 -16.94 23.01
CA ILE A 320 0.02 -18.14 22.98
C ILE A 320 -0.80 -18.18 24.29
N ASN A 321 -2.12 -18.36 24.18
CA ASN A 321 -3.04 -18.54 25.29
C ASN A 321 -2.91 -17.49 26.41
N SER A 322 -2.86 -16.21 26.11
CA SER A 322 -2.75 -15.16 27.12
C SER A 322 -1.51 -15.28 28.05
N ASN A 323 -0.59 -16.17 27.73
CA ASN A 323 0.70 -16.20 28.39
C ASN A 323 1.43 -14.89 28.07
N LYS A 324 1.94 -14.21 29.10
CA LYS A 324 2.67 -12.94 28.93
C LYS A 324 4.02 -13.11 28.23
N THR A 325 4.43 -14.34 27.96
CA THR A 325 5.70 -14.63 27.29
C THR A 325 5.54 -14.50 25.79
N GLU A 326 6.28 -13.59 25.21
CA GLU A 326 6.34 -13.38 23.76
C GLU A 326 7.13 -14.50 23.09
N VAL A 327 6.58 -15.02 22.00
CA VAL A 327 7.19 -16.07 21.16
C VAL A 327 7.62 -15.44 19.85
N THR A 328 8.85 -15.73 19.43
CA THR A 328 9.41 -15.23 18.14
C THR A 328 9.75 -16.36 17.17
N CYS A 329 9.69 -17.62 17.60
CA CYS A 329 9.93 -18.78 16.73
C CYS A 329 8.77 -18.95 15.72
N PRO A 330 9.07 -19.27 14.45
CA PRO A 330 8.02 -19.53 13.47
C PRO A 330 7.10 -20.68 13.90
N ILE A 331 5.79 -20.52 13.70
CA ILE A 331 4.78 -21.52 14.08
C ILE A 331 3.77 -21.73 12.95
N LYS A 332 3.35 -22.99 12.74
CA LYS A 332 2.19 -23.30 11.89
C LYS A 332 0.92 -22.92 12.65
N CYS A 333 0.04 -22.17 11.98
CA CYS A 333 -1.19 -21.69 12.56
C CYS A 333 -2.38 -21.89 11.61
N ILE A 334 -3.59 -21.78 12.18
CA ILE A 334 -4.86 -21.95 11.48
C ILE A 334 -5.69 -20.68 11.68
N ILE A 335 -6.19 -20.14 10.59
CA ILE A 335 -7.10 -19.00 10.61
C ILE A 335 -8.54 -19.53 10.78
N GLN A 336 -9.06 -19.42 11.98
CA GLN A 336 -10.42 -19.87 12.27
C GLN A 336 -11.44 -18.97 11.56
N LYS A 337 -12.41 -19.60 10.89
CA LYS A 337 -13.60 -18.90 10.41
C LYS A 337 -14.42 -18.44 11.62
N SER A 338 -14.88 -17.20 11.58
CA SER A 338 -15.88 -16.72 12.56
C SER A 338 -17.09 -17.64 12.53
N LYS A 339 -17.49 -18.19 13.65
CA LYS A 339 -18.83 -18.79 13.76
C LYS A 339 -19.82 -17.65 13.53
N LYS A 340 -20.70 -17.83 12.54
CA LYS A 340 -21.82 -16.92 12.26
C LYS A 340 -22.73 -16.82 13.48
#